data_b632f51506e2198a76849d7c0526c021
#
_entry.id   b632f51506e2198a76849d7c0526c021
#
_cell.length_a   1.000
_cell.length_b   1.000
_cell.length_c   1.000
_cell.angle_alpha   90.00
_cell.angle_beta   90.00
_cell.angle_gamma   90.00
#
_symmetry.space_group_name_H-M   'P 1'
#
loop_
_entity.id
_entity.type
_entity.pdbx_description
1 polymer ?
#
loop_
_entity_poly.entity_id
_entity_poly.type
_entity_poly.pdbx_seq_one_letter_code
_entity_poly.pdbx_strand_id
1 'polypeptide(L)'
;MAHSSTFCLILTLLINCNLHVNGCYTSITSFGNSLADTGNMKLMSMKSDNALPHFAFPPYGETFFHEPTGRCSNGRLIIDFIAESLGLPLITPSQAINTTFNVTGLGQGVNYAVAGATALDPSFHIARGVYVKTNASLGVQLGWFKESLSPTVSVNKRLIGCSLILMGEIGGNDYNHALESGKSIDEVEGYVPFVIKAIISAINELIDLGAETLVIPGNLPIGCSATYLTMFYGSNKVKYDNATGCITQLNKFAEYHNEQLKMELNKIREVHPEVTIIYADYYNAAMQVFLSPHKYGTWHIHFRHVYSLRG
;
A
#
# COMPACT_ATOMS: atom_id res chain seq x y z
N MET A 1 -57.79 -8.87 -7.31
CA MET A 1 -56.70 -8.15 -8.01
C MET A 1 -55.75 -7.38 -7.05
N ALA A 2 -56.06 -7.19 -5.78
CA ALA A 2 -55.16 -6.51 -4.83
C ALA A 2 -54.01 -7.35 -4.28
N HIS A 3 -54.13 -8.69 -4.27
CA HIS A 3 -53.09 -9.58 -3.74
C HIS A 3 -51.86 -9.75 -4.66
N SER A 4 -52.03 -9.58 -6.00
CA SER A 4 -50.91 -9.72 -6.96
C SER A 4 -49.96 -8.53 -6.91
N SER A 5 -50.45 -7.31 -6.65
CA SER A 5 -49.66 -6.08 -6.58
C SER A 5 -48.79 -6.03 -5.33
N THR A 6 -49.32 -6.49 -4.18
CA THR A 6 -48.60 -6.53 -2.91
C THR A 6 -47.48 -7.60 -2.96
N PHE A 7 -47.70 -8.73 -3.59
CA PHE A 7 -46.71 -9.78 -3.76
C PHE A 7 -45.54 -9.34 -4.64
N CYS A 8 -45.80 -8.60 -5.72
CA CYS A 8 -44.76 -8.00 -6.58
C CYS A 8 -43.95 -6.95 -5.82
N LEU A 9 -44.56 -6.12 -4.96
CA LEU A 9 -43.86 -5.11 -4.17
C LEU A 9 -42.95 -5.74 -3.09
N ILE A 10 -43.43 -6.81 -2.43
CA ILE A 10 -42.62 -7.56 -1.45
C ILE A 10 -41.48 -8.30 -2.15
N LEU A 11 -41.69 -8.86 -3.32
CA LEU A 11 -40.64 -9.53 -4.10
C LEU A 11 -39.55 -8.55 -4.59
N THR A 12 -39.95 -7.35 -5.04
CA THR A 12 -39.01 -6.28 -5.39
C THR A 12 -38.26 -5.73 -4.19
N LEU A 13 -38.87 -5.62 -3.02
CA LEU A 13 -38.20 -5.24 -1.77
C LEU A 13 -37.22 -6.33 -1.31
N LEU A 14 -37.59 -7.61 -1.41
CA LEU A 14 -36.71 -8.73 -1.06
C LEU A 14 -35.54 -8.88 -2.05
N ILE A 15 -35.74 -8.60 -3.33
CA ILE A 15 -34.66 -8.59 -4.32
C ILE A 15 -33.71 -7.43 -4.08
N ASN A 16 -34.21 -6.26 -3.71
CA ASN A 16 -33.36 -5.12 -3.33
C ASN A 16 -32.63 -5.33 -1.99
N CYS A 17 -33.24 -6.03 -1.00
CA CYS A 17 -32.53 -6.42 0.22
C CYS A 17 -31.46 -7.51 -0.01
N ASN A 18 -31.66 -8.42 -0.95
CA ASN A 18 -30.65 -9.44 -1.27
C ASN A 18 -29.46 -8.93 -2.07
N LEU A 19 -29.55 -7.74 -2.67
CA LEU A 19 -28.42 -7.08 -3.34
C LEU A 19 -27.48 -6.37 -2.33
N HIS A 20 -27.83 -6.31 -1.03
CA HIS A 20 -27.05 -5.66 0.03
C HIS A 20 -26.37 -6.64 1.01
N VAL A 21 -26.38 -7.95 0.75
CA VAL A 21 -25.78 -8.96 1.65
C VAL A 21 -24.40 -9.41 1.20
N ASN A 22 -23.95 -9.02 0.02
CA ASN A 22 -22.57 -9.25 -0.41
C ASN A 22 -21.76 -7.97 -0.19
N GLY A 23 -20.95 -7.95 0.87
CA GLY A 23 -19.86 -7.02 1.19
C GLY A 23 -20.12 -5.52 0.93
N CYS A 24 -19.69 -4.67 1.84
CA CYS A 24 -19.80 -3.20 1.69
C CYS A 24 -19.13 -2.66 0.41
N TYR A 25 -18.26 -3.45 -0.23
CA TYR A 25 -17.49 -3.04 -1.41
C TYR A 25 -17.61 -4.07 -2.53
N THR A 26 -17.67 -3.58 -3.78
CA THR A 26 -17.71 -4.43 -4.98
C THR A 26 -16.31 -4.73 -5.52
N SER A 27 -15.31 -3.92 -5.13
CA SER A 27 -13.94 -4.03 -5.63
C SER A 27 -12.94 -3.33 -4.69
N ILE A 28 -11.65 -3.55 -4.94
CA ILE A 28 -10.55 -2.83 -4.31
C ILE A 28 -9.72 -2.15 -5.38
N THR A 29 -9.49 -0.85 -5.25
CA THR A 29 -8.49 -0.11 -6.03
C THR A 29 -7.30 0.21 -5.13
N SER A 30 -6.09 -0.20 -5.51
CA SER A 30 -4.91 -0.07 -4.67
C SER A 30 -3.79 0.69 -5.35
N PHE A 31 -3.07 1.49 -4.55
CA PHE A 31 -1.84 2.20 -4.88
C PHE A 31 -0.77 1.82 -3.87
N GLY A 32 0.48 2.24 -4.08
CA GLY A 32 1.53 2.06 -3.09
C GLY A 32 2.83 1.49 -3.65
N ASN A 33 3.58 0.82 -2.78
CA ASN A 33 4.90 0.29 -3.08
C ASN A 33 4.96 -1.26 -2.99
N SER A 34 6.14 -1.81 -2.65
CA SER A 34 6.36 -3.27 -2.54
C SER A 34 5.47 -3.98 -1.52
N LEU A 35 4.92 -3.28 -0.54
CA LEU A 35 4.01 -3.84 0.46
C LEU A 35 2.60 -4.10 -0.09
N ALA A 36 2.31 -3.55 -1.27
CA ALA A 36 1.02 -3.72 -1.95
C ALA A 36 1.15 -4.24 -3.40
N ASP A 37 2.35 -4.23 -4.02
CA ASP A 37 2.56 -4.64 -5.41
C ASP A 37 2.26 -6.13 -5.63
N THR A 38 1.22 -6.44 -6.39
CA THR A 38 0.79 -7.81 -6.71
C THR A 38 1.44 -8.37 -7.97
N GLY A 39 2.44 -7.65 -8.56
CA GLY A 39 3.21 -8.10 -9.71
C GLY A 39 3.51 -7.03 -10.76
N ASN A 40 3.15 -5.76 -10.55
CA ASN A 40 3.39 -4.69 -11.51
C ASN A 40 4.87 -4.54 -11.86
N MET A 41 5.76 -4.47 -10.86
CA MET A 41 7.20 -4.29 -11.11
C MET A 41 7.78 -5.45 -11.92
N LYS A 42 7.41 -6.70 -11.61
CA LYS A 42 7.82 -7.87 -12.39
C LYS A 42 7.38 -7.74 -13.85
N LEU A 43 6.11 -7.39 -14.09
CA LEU A 43 5.55 -7.24 -15.44
C LEU A 43 6.17 -6.08 -16.21
N MET A 44 6.43 -4.95 -15.56
CA MET A 44 7.13 -3.80 -16.16
C MET A 44 8.56 -4.17 -16.57
N SER A 45 9.29 -4.90 -15.72
CA SER A 45 10.64 -5.38 -16.05
C SER A 45 10.63 -6.33 -17.25
N MET A 46 9.65 -7.25 -17.33
CA MET A 46 9.50 -8.14 -18.48
C MET A 46 9.20 -7.40 -19.79
N LYS A 47 8.39 -6.33 -19.74
CA LYS A 47 8.00 -5.54 -20.92
C LYS A 47 9.15 -4.67 -21.45
N SER A 48 10.10 -4.29 -20.60
CA SER A 48 11.20 -3.37 -20.95
C SER A 48 12.55 -4.05 -21.12
N ASP A 49 12.58 -5.39 -21.18
CA ASP A 49 13.81 -6.23 -21.23
C ASP A 49 14.83 -5.89 -20.12
N ASN A 50 14.35 -5.31 -19.02
CA ASN A 50 15.18 -5.07 -17.86
C ASN A 50 15.41 -6.37 -17.06
N ALA A 51 16.49 -6.40 -16.27
CA ALA A 51 16.72 -7.49 -15.34
C ALA A 51 15.51 -7.63 -14.39
N LEU A 52 15.03 -8.87 -14.24
CA LEU A 52 13.93 -9.16 -13.33
C LEU A 52 14.37 -8.88 -11.89
N PRO A 53 13.48 -8.30 -11.06
CA PRO A 53 13.76 -8.04 -9.66
C PRO A 53 13.94 -9.37 -8.89
N HIS A 54 14.74 -9.36 -7.81
CA HIS A 54 15.02 -10.56 -7.02
C HIS A 54 13.75 -11.28 -6.51
N PHE A 55 12.67 -10.56 -6.26
CA PHE A 55 11.39 -11.14 -5.84
C PHE A 55 10.58 -11.77 -7.00
N ALA A 56 11.13 -11.80 -8.22
CA ALA A 56 10.61 -12.61 -9.32
C ALA A 56 11.12 -14.07 -9.31
N PHE A 57 11.88 -14.46 -8.29
CA PHE A 57 12.49 -15.77 -8.13
C PHE A 57 12.22 -16.37 -6.75
N PRO A 58 12.34 -17.71 -6.58
CA PRO A 58 12.28 -18.32 -5.25
C PRO A 58 13.32 -17.67 -4.30
N PRO A 59 13.04 -17.59 -2.98
CA PRO A 59 11.92 -18.20 -2.23
C PRO A 59 10.61 -17.40 -2.23
N TYR A 60 10.51 -16.33 -3.02
CA TYR A 60 9.27 -15.55 -3.11
C TYR A 60 8.13 -16.37 -3.72
N GLY A 61 6.93 -16.27 -3.15
CA GLY A 61 5.72 -16.97 -3.60
C GLY A 61 5.59 -18.44 -3.17
N GLU A 62 6.59 -19.03 -2.52
CA GLU A 62 6.63 -20.49 -2.22
C GLU A 62 5.51 -20.98 -1.31
N THR A 63 5.09 -20.16 -0.30
CA THR A 63 4.22 -20.66 0.78
C THR A 63 2.72 -20.63 0.47
N PHE A 64 2.29 -19.91 -0.56
CA PHE A 64 0.87 -19.81 -0.91
C PHE A 64 0.61 -19.99 -2.42
N PHE A 65 1.34 -19.24 -3.26
CA PHE A 65 1.16 -19.29 -4.72
C PHE A 65 1.92 -20.43 -5.38
N HIS A 66 2.92 -20.99 -4.69
CA HIS A 66 3.85 -22.02 -5.17
C HIS A 66 4.67 -21.60 -6.40
N GLU A 67 4.67 -20.28 -6.66
CA GLU A 67 5.46 -19.64 -7.73
C GLU A 67 5.68 -18.16 -7.42
N PRO A 68 6.77 -17.53 -7.91
CA PRO A 68 6.99 -16.09 -7.77
C PRO A 68 6.00 -15.27 -8.57
N THR A 69 5.06 -14.61 -7.91
CA THR A 69 4.03 -13.76 -8.54
C THR A 69 4.50 -12.33 -8.81
N GLY A 70 5.65 -11.93 -8.25
CA GLY A 70 6.13 -10.55 -8.21
C GLY A 70 5.77 -9.80 -6.91
N ARG A 71 5.11 -10.48 -5.95
CA ARG A 71 4.95 -9.96 -4.58
C ARG A 71 6.26 -10.02 -3.82
N CYS A 72 6.58 -9.00 -3.07
CA CYS A 72 7.72 -8.98 -2.15
C CYS A 72 7.43 -9.79 -0.87
N SER A 73 7.00 -11.04 -1.05
CA SER A 73 6.64 -11.97 0.02
C SER A 73 6.86 -13.40 -0.44
N ASN A 74 7.21 -14.30 0.48
CA ASN A 74 7.18 -15.73 0.21
C ASN A 74 5.75 -16.29 0.13
N GLY A 75 4.74 -15.50 0.50
CA GLY A 75 3.33 -15.83 0.46
C GLY A 75 2.48 -14.64 0.00
N ARG A 76 1.49 -14.27 0.82
CA ARG A 76 0.54 -13.19 0.56
C ARG A 76 1.01 -11.84 1.12
N LEU A 77 0.45 -10.76 0.60
CA LEU A 77 0.58 -9.40 1.13
C LEU A 77 -0.67 -9.02 1.96
N ILE A 78 -0.61 -7.92 2.70
CA ILE A 78 -1.75 -7.42 3.50
C ILE A 78 -2.99 -7.23 2.61
N ILE A 79 -2.84 -6.71 1.40
CA ILE A 79 -3.93 -6.51 0.44
C ILE A 79 -4.66 -7.82 0.07
N ASP A 80 -3.95 -8.94 -0.01
CA ASP A 80 -4.54 -10.24 -0.32
C ASP A 80 -5.47 -10.72 0.82
N PHE A 81 -5.07 -10.49 2.08
CA PHE A 81 -5.89 -10.79 3.25
C PHE A 81 -7.12 -9.87 3.36
N ILE A 82 -6.98 -8.58 2.99
CA ILE A 82 -8.10 -7.65 2.94
C ILE A 82 -9.11 -8.11 1.89
N ALA A 83 -8.66 -8.45 0.67
CA ALA A 83 -9.52 -8.95 -0.38
C ALA A 83 -10.27 -10.23 0.05
N GLU A 84 -9.56 -11.21 0.62
CA GLU A 84 -10.15 -12.45 1.14
C GLU A 84 -11.19 -12.17 2.23
N SER A 85 -10.89 -11.28 3.19
CA SER A 85 -11.81 -10.92 4.29
C SER A 85 -13.10 -10.24 3.82
N LEU A 86 -13.05 -9.58 2.68
CA LEU A 86 -14.20 -8.93 2.04
C LEU A 86 -14.93 -9.87 1.04
N GLY A 87 -14.46 -11.11 0.87
CA GLY A 87 -15.00 -12.04 -0.11
C GLY A 87 -14.74 -11.63 -1.56
N LEU A 88 -13.72 -10.80 -1.79
CA LEU A 88 -13.31 -10.32 -3.10
C LEU A 88 -12.16 -11.17 -3.67
N PRO A 89 -12.02 -11.25 -5.00
CA PRO A 89 -10.90 -11.92 -5.63
C PRO A 89 -9.57 -11.21 -5.31
N LEU A 90 -8.45 -11.94 -5.42
CA LEU A 90 -7.12 -11.33 -5.34
C LEU A 90 -6.95 -10.26 -6.42
N ILE A 91 -6.34 -9.15 -6.06
CA ILE A 91 -6.33 -7.94 -6.88
C ILE A 91 -5.32 -8.09 -8.03
N THR A 92 -5.80 -7.89 -9.25
CA THR A 92 -4.99 -7.96 -10.47
C THR A 92 -4.05 -6.75 -10.59
N PRO A 93 -2.76 -6.95 -10.88
CA PRO A 93 -1.86 -5.84 -11.16
C PRO A 93 -2.24 -5.12 -12.47
N SER A 94 -2.24 -3.79 -12.48
CA SER A 94 -2.63 -2.97 -13.65
C SER A 94 -1.83 -3.31 -14.91
N GLN A 95 -0.57 -3.69 -14.76
CA GLN A 95 0.31 -4.06 -15.86
C GLN A 95 -0.02 -5.40 -16.52
N ALA A 96 -0.84 -6.24 -15.89
CA ALA A 96 -1.38 -7.48 -16.49
C ALA A 96 -2.61 -7.22 -17.36
N ILE A 97 -3.20 -6.03 -17.26
CA ILE A 97 -4.43 -5.67 -17.97
C ILE A 97 -4.05 -5.16 -19.38
N ASN A 98 -4.54 -5.83 -20.41
CA ASN A 98 -4.35 -5.34 -21.78
C ASN A 98 -5.20 -4.09 -22.03
N THR A 99 -4.67 -3.11 -22.78
CA THR A 99 -5.24 -1.78 -23.04
C THR A 99 -6.62 -1.74 -23.72
N THR A 100 -7.18 -2.88 -24.09
CA THR A 100 -8.57 -3.01 -24.58
C THR A 100 -9.59 -3.15 -23.44
N PHE A 101 -9.22 -2.72 -22.22
CA PHE A 101 -10.03 -2.92 -21.05
C PHE A 101 -11.28 -2.02 -21.08
N ASN A 102 -12.42 -2.67 -21.23
CA ASN A 102 -13.73 -2.09 -20.97
C ASN A 102 -13.90 -1.83 -19.46
N VAL A 103 -14.77 -0.90 -19.12
CA VAL A 103 -15.24 -0.49 -17.77
C VAL A 103 -15.43 -1.65 -16.75
N THR A 104 -15.52 -2.90 -17.23
CA THR A 104 -15.63 -4.12 -16.41
C THR A 104 -14.43 -4.41 -15.53
N GLY A 105 -13.24 -3.91 -15.83
CA GLY A 105 -12.04 -4.14 -15.01
C GLY A 105 -12.04 -3.39 -13.69
N LEU A 106 -12.53 -2.16 -13.65
CA LEU A 106 -12.69 -1.40 -12.41
C LEU A 106 -13.69 -2.08 -11.44
N GLY A 107 -14.70 -2.77 -11.97
CA GLY A 107 -15.67 -3.51 -11.17
C GLY A 107 -15.11 -4.76 -10.47
N GLN A 108 -13.89 -5.22 -10.84
CA GLN A 108 -13.22 -6.35 -10.20
C GLN A 108 -12.04 -5.95 -9.30
N GLY A 109 -11.68 -4.66 -9.32
CA GLY A 109 -10.55 -4.13 -8.58
C GLY A 109 -9.23 -4.22 -9.35
N VAL A 110 -8.39 -3.19 -9.19
CA VAL A 110 -7.09 -3.07 -9.87
C VAL A 110 -6.03 -2.56 -8.90
N ASN A 111 -4.85 -3.14 -8.98
CA ASN A 111 -3.70 -2.72 -8.19
C ASN A 111 -2.70 -1.94 -9.07
N TYR A 112 -2.46 -0.68 -8.72
CA TYR A 112 -1.49 0.20 -9.37
C TYR A 112 -0.17 0.29 -8.62
N ALA A 113 -0.05 -0.30 -7.44
CA ALA A 113 1.15 -0.29 -6.61
C ALA A 113 2.35 -0.88 -7.35
N VAL A 114 3.54 -0.27 -7.19
CA VAL A 114 4.78 -0.73 -7.80
C VAL A 114 5.89 -0.79 -6.75
N ALA A 115 6.59 -1.91 -6.68
CA ALA A 115 7.72 -2.07 -5.78
C ALA A 115 8.79 -1.00 -6.02
N GLY A 116 9.27 -0.35 -4.95
CA GLY A 116 10.22 0.75 -5.04
C GLY A 116 9.60 2.13 -5.28
N ALA A 117 8.29 2.22 -5.48
CA ALA A 117 7.60 3.49 -5.73
C ALA A 117 7.73 4.47 -4.57
N THR A 118 7.85 5.76 -4.91
CA THR A 118 7.90 6.91 -4.00
C THR A 118 6.58 7.67 -4.05
N ALA A 119 6.25 8.40 -2.99
CA ALA A 119 5.15 9.36 -3.00
C ALA A 119 5.48 10.56 -3.89
N LEU A 120 6.73 11.04 -3.81
CA LEU A 120 7.22 12.16 -4.59
C LEU A 120 7.66 11.73 -6.00
N ASP A 121 7.62 12.68 -6.93
CA ASP A 121 8.15 12.47 -8.27
C ASP A 121 9.66 12.17 -8.21
N PRO A 122 10.18 11.27 -9.06
CA PRO A 122 11.61 10.95 -9.12
C PRO A 122 12.54 12.15 -9.26
N SER A 123 12.10 13.21 -9.93
CA SER A 123 12.91 14.43 -10.09
C SER A 123 13.27 15.11 -8.76
N PHE A 124 12.39 15.01 -7.74
CA PHE A 124 12.68 15.51 -6.40
C PHE A 124 13.92 14.84 -5.79
N HIS A 125 14.01 13.53 -5.96
CA HIS A 125 15.11 12.70 -5.44
C HIS A 125 16.38 12.88 -6.26
N ILE A 126 16.28 12.84 -7.58
CA ILE A 126 17.40 12.99 -8.53
C ILE A 126 18.09 14.35 -8.32
N ALA A 127 17.32 15.43 -8.15
CA ALA A 127 17.86 16.76 -7.87
C ALA A 127 18.66 16.84 -6.55
N ARG A 128 18.52 15.85 -5.66
CA ARG A 128 19.23 15.71 -4.38
C ARG A 128 20.31 14.64 -4.40
N GLY A 129 20.62 14.09 -5.60
CA GLY A 129 21.61 13.02 -5.76
C GLY A 129 21.16 11.69 -5.18
N VAL A 130 19.84 11.45 -5.07
CA VAL A 130 19.27 10.20 -4.59
C VAL A 130 18.81 9.36 -5.78
N TYR A 131 19.28 8.11 -5.82
CA TYR A 131 18.84 7.14 -6.82
C TYR A 131 17.46 6.58 -6.45
N VAL A 132 16.55 6.48 -7.42
CA VAL A 132 15.23 5.86 -7.26
C VAL A 132 15.14 4.58 -8.10
N LYS A 133 14.49 3.57 -7.54
CA LYS A 133 14.40 2.21 -8.15
C LYS A 133 13.40 2.14 -9.30
N THR A 134 12.44 3.06 -9.37
CA THR A 134 11.40 3.11 -10.40
C THR A 134 10.89 4.53 -10.60
N ASN A 135 10.38 4.80 -11.79
CA ASN A 135 9.69 6.06 -12.10
C ASN A 135 8.18 6.01 -11.79
N ALA A 136 7.66 4.88 -11.30
CA ALA A 136 6.24 4.69 -11.02
C ALA A 136 5.83 5.29 -9.67
N SER A 137 6.06 6.60 -9.49
CA SER A 137 5.64 7.35 -8.29
C SER A 137 4.12 7.29 -8.08
N LEU A 138 3.64 7.74 -6.91
CA LEU A 138 2.20 7.83 -6.61
C LEU A 138 1.45 8.63 -7.68
N GLY A 139 2.02 9.74 -8.15
CA GLY A 139 1.43 10.56 -9.22
C GLY A 139 1.30 9.79 -10.54
N VAL A 140 2.30 8.96 -10.90
CA VAL A 140 2.25 8.10 -12.09
C VAL A 140 1.17 7.02 -11.94
N GLN A 141 1.08 6.38 -10.78
CA GLN A 141 0.04 5.38 -10.49
C GLN A 141 -1.37 5.98 -10.60
N LEU A 142 -1.58 7.20 -10.08
CA LEU A 142 -2.84 7.94 -10.25
C LEU A 142 -3.10 8.28 -11.72
N GLY A 143 -2.07 8.60 -12.50
CA GLY A 143 -2.17 8.78 -13.95
C GLY A 143 -2.74 7.54 -14.62
N TRP A 144 -2.16 6.37 -14.38
CA TRP A 144 -2.67 5.10 -14.90
C TRP A 144 -4.11 4.80 -14.47
N PHE A 145 -4.45 5.09 -13.21
CA PHE A 145 -5.82 4.97 -12.73
C PHE A 145 -6.77 5.86 -13.54
N LYS A 146 -6.43 7.14 -13.74
CA LYS A 146 -7.26 8.08 -14.53
C LYS A 146 -7.41 7.64 -15.97
N GLU A 147 -6.36 7.13 -16.60
CA GLU A 147 -6.39 6.58 -17.96
C GLU A 147 -7.32 5.35 -18.10
N SER A 148 -7.53 4.61 -17.00
CA SER A 148 -8.43 3.47 -16.96
C SER A 148 -9.91 3.85 -16.77
N LEU A 149 -10.22 5.12 -16.50
CA LEU A 149 -11.59 5.59 -16.27
C LEU A 149 -12.40 5.68 -17.56
N SER A 150 -13.71 5.45 -17.42
CA SER A 150 -14.66 5.64 -18.54
C SER A 150 -14.74 7.12 -18.92
N PRO A 151 -15.04 7.45 -20.20
CA PRO A 151 -15.42 8.80 -20.60
C PRO A 151 -16.67 9.33 -19.85
N THR A 152 -17.50 8.44 -19.31
CA THR A 152 -18.74 8.80 -18.61
C THR A 152 -18.51 8.99 -17.11
N VAL A 153 -18.50 10.24 -16.66
CA VAL A 153 -18.20 10.64 -15.26
C VAL A 153 -19.11 9.96 -14.23
N SER A 154 -20.43 9.87 -14.50
CA SER A 154 -21.38 9.24 -13.57
C SER A 154 -21.12 7.75 -13.36
N VAL A 155 -20.62 7.04 -14.37
CA VAL A 155 -20.23 5.63 -14.27
C VAL A 155 -19.01 5.50 -13.37
N ASN A 156 -18.00 6.35 -13.56
CA ASN A 156 -16.80 6.36 -12.73
C ASN A 156 -17.13 6.63 -11.25
N LYS A 157 -17.88 7.68 -10.94
CA LYS A 157 -18.27 8.02 -9.56
C LYS A 157 -18.93 6.85 -8.86
N ARG A 158 -19.87 6.15 -9.55
CA ARG A 158 -20.52 4.98 -8.98
C ARG A 158 -19.56 3.82 -8.71
N LEU A 159 -18.67 3.51 -9.66
CA LEU A 159 -17.71 2.41 -9.52
C LEU A 159 -16.68 2.69 -8.44
N ILE A 160 -16.16 3.91 -8.40
CA ILE A 160 -15.16 4.35 -7.41
C ILE A 160 -15.80 4.42 -6.02
N GLY A 161 -17.03 4.96 -5.89
CA GLY A 161 -17.76 5.04 -4.61
C GLY A 161 -18.05 3.68 -3.99
N CYS A 162 -18.31 2.64 -4.83
CA CYS A 162 -18.50 1.27 -4.37
C CYS A 162 -17.17 0.50 -4.19
N SER A 163 -16.00 1.09 -4.46
CA SER A 163 -14.68 0.49 -4.31
C SER A 163 -14.06 0.89 -2.97
N LEU A 164 -13.40 -0.06 -2.31
CA LEU A 164 -12.47 0.27 -1.23
C LEU A 164 -11.16 0.77 -1.85
N ILE A 165 -10.79 2.01 -1.55
CA ILE A 165 -9.51 2.58 -1.99
C ILE A 165 -8.44 2.26 -0.95
N LEU A 166 -7.45 1.45 -1.32
CA LEU A 166 -6.27 1.19 -0.49
C LEU A 166 -5.12 2.05 -1.00
N MET A 167 -4.74 3.09 -0.24
CA MET A 167 -3.57 3.89 -0.60
C MET A 167 -2.28 3.06 -0.58
N GLY A 168 -2.29 1.86 0.07
CA GLY A 168 -1.09 1.06 0.31
C GLY A 168 -0.07 1.85 1.16
N GLU A 169 1.02 1.25 1.57
CA GLU A 169 2.10 2.03 2.15
C GLU A 169 2.82 2.77 1.02
N ILE A 170 2.96 4.08 1.16
CA ILE A 170 3.66 4.94 0.23
C ILE A 170 4.33 6.08 1.01
N GLY A 171 5.52 6.50 0.57
CA GLY A 171 6.34 7.48 1.27
C GLY A 171 7.56 6.85 1.97
N GLY A 172 7.48 5.59 2.39
CA GLY A 172 8.63 4.89 2.99
C GLY A 172 9.84 4.83 2.05
N ASN A 173 9.65 4.64 0.76
CA ASN A 173 10.74 4.61 -0.21
C ASN A 173 11.37 5.99 -0.48
N ASP A 174 10.65 7.07 -0.27
CA ASP A 174 11.21 8.43 -0.33
C ASP A 174 12.36 8.58 0.68
N TYR A 175 12.20 7.95 1.83
CA TYR A 175 13.19 7.93 2.91
C TYR A 175 14.25 6.84 2.70
N ASN A 176 13.81 5.62 2.32
CA ASN A 176 14.69 4.48 2.14
C ASN A 176 15.74 4.77 1.06
N HIS A 177 15.35 5.28 -0.10
CA HIS A 177 16.27 5.61 -1.18
C HIS A 177 17.27 6.70 -0.78
N ALA A 178 16.84 7.68 0.01
CA ALA A 178 17.72 8.74 0.50
C ALA A 178 18.73 8.20 1.51
N LEU A 179 18.30 7.41 2.49
CA LEU A 179 19.17 6.79 3.49
C LEU A 179 20.15 5.77 2.85
N GLU A 180 19.68 4.97 1.88
CA GLU A 180 20.51 4.06 1.09
C GLU A 180 21.55 4.82 0.25
N SER A 181 21.25 6.05 -0.17
CA SER A 181 22.16 6.97 -0.87
C SER A 181 23.11 7.74 0.07
N GLY A 182 23.11 7.42 1.37
CA GLY A 182 24.01 8.00 2.36
C GLY A 182 23.55 9.34 2.97
N LYS A 183 22.30 9.74 2.75
CA LYS A 183 21.73 10.93 3.40
C LYS A 183 21.59 10.69 4.90
N SER A 184 21.75 11.75 5.70
CA SER A 184 21.53 11.68 7.14
C SER A 184 20.03 11.60 7.49
N ILE A 185 19.71 11.07 8.69
CA ILE A 185 18.32 11.03 9.18
C ILE A 185 17.73 12.45 9.23
N ASP A 186 18.50 13.44 9.72
CA ASP A 186 18.06 14.83 9.83
C ASP A 186 17.74 15.45 8.45
N GLU A 187 18.53 15.13 7.41
CA GLU A 187 18.25 15.58 6.04
C GLU A 187 16.96 14.94 5.51
N VAL A 188 16.79 13.65 5.75
CA VAL A 188 15.63 12.88 5.29
C VAL A 188 14.35 13.26 6.04
N GLU A 189 14.46 13.67 7.30
CA GLU A 189 13.34 14.22 8.08
C GLU A 189 12.75 15.47 7.42
N GLY A 190 13.59 16.27 6.77
CA GLY A 190 13.15 17.41 5.96
C GLY A 190 12.29 17.04 4.73
N TYR A 191 12.24 15.75 4.33
CA TYR A 191 11.38 15.31 3.22
C TYR A 191 9.94 15.04 3.66
N VAL A 192 9.70 14.79 4.95
CA VAL A 192 8.38 14.42 5.49
C VAL A 192 7.26 15.38 5.07
N PRO A 193 7.39 16.72 5.18
CA PRO A 193 6.31 17.61 4.75
C PRO A 193 5.95 17.49 3.27
N PHE A 194 6.93 17.24 2.41
CA PHE A 194 6.70 17.07 0.97
C PHE A 194 6.00 15.74 0.67
N VAL A 195 6.43 14.67 1.32
CA VAL A 195 5.82 13.33 1.20
C VAL A 195 4.37 13.37 1.66
N ILE A 196 4.11 13.92 2.84
CA ILE A 196 2.75 14.06 3.37
C ILE A 196 1.88 14.87 2.40
N LYS A 197 2.38 16.01 1.91
CA LYS A 197 1.65 16.83 0.94
C LYS A 197 1.29 16.05 -0.32
N ALA A 198 2.19 15.22 -0.84
CA ALA A 198 1.92 14.39 -2.02
C ALA A 198 0.82 13.36 -1.75
N ILE A 199 0.86 12.68 -0.59
CA ILE A 199 -0.18 11.71 -0.17
C ILE A 199 -1.53 12.41 -0.04
N ILE A 200 -1.59 13.55 0.64
CA ILE A 200 -2.81 14.33 0.84
C ILE A 200 -3.40 14.83 -0.49
N SER A 201 -2.53 15.29 -1.40
CA SER A 201 -2.98 15.69 -2.75
C SER A 201 -3.62 14.53 -3.50
N ALA A 202 -3.02 13.33 -3.42
CA ALA A 202 -3.56 12.12 -4.03
C ALA A 202 -4.91 11.71 -3.43
N ILE A 203 -5.07 11.83 -2.10
CA ILE A 203 -6.33 11.53 -1.41
C ILE A 203 -7.44 12.49 -1.88
N ASN A 204 -7.18 13.79 -1.92
CA ASN A 204 -8.14 14.77 -2.40
C ASN A 204 -8.55 14.52 -3.86
N GLU A 205 -7.59 14.19 -4.73
CA GLU A 205 -7.87 13.84 -6.13
C GLU A 205 -8.77 12.60 -6.24
N LEU A 206 -8.55 11.57 -5.43
CA LEU A 206 -9.40 10.38 -5.40
C LEU A 206 -10.81 10.69 -4.87
N ILE A 207 -10.95 11.57 -3.89
CA ILE A 207 -12.25 12.05 -3.39
C ILE A 207 -12.99 12.81 -4.50
N ASP A 208 -12.32 13.71 -5.22
CA ASP A 208 -12.90 14.45 -6.35
C ASP A 208 -13.38 13.51 -7.46
N LEU A 209 -12.69 12.39 -7.66
CA LEU A 209 -13.08 11.33 -8.61
C LEU A 209 -14.23 10.46 -8.11
N GLY A 210 -14.63 10.57 -6.85
CA GLY A 210 -15.79 9.90 -6.26
C GLY A 210 -15.46 8.80 -5.26
N ALA A 211 -14.26 8.78 -4.68
CA ALA A 211 -13.92 7.83 -3.61
C ALA A 211 -14.71 8.17 -2.32
N GLU A 212 -15.40 7.17 -1.77
CA GLU A 212 -16.22 7.29 -0.55
C GLU A 212 -15.55 6.63 0.66
N THR A 213 -14.68 5.64 0.44
CA THR A 213 -13.92 4.98 1.52
C THR A 213 -12.47 4.78 1.13
N LEU A 214 -11.58 5.35 1.93
CA LEU A 214 -10.14 5.27 1.74
C LEU A 214 -9.45 4.72 3.01
N VAL A 215 -8.53 3.79 2.82
CA VAL A 215 -7.64 3.25 3.87
C VAL A 215 -6.23 3.73 3.59
N ILE A 216 -5.66 4.49 4.53
CA ILE A 216 -4.33 5.08 4.42
C ILE A 216 -3.46 4.52 5.55
N PRO A 217 -2.49 3.66 5.26
CA PRO A 217 -1.57 3.17 6.28
C PRO A 217 -0.49 4.20 6.61
N GLY A 218 -0.06 4.17 7.87
CA GLY A 218 1.18 4.80 8.28
C GLY A 218 2.41 3.96 7.92
N ASN A 219 3.59 4.57 8.03
CA ASN A 219 4.87 3.88 7.92
C ASN A 219 5.02 2.81 8.99
N LEU A 220 5.68 1.72 8.62
CA LEU A 220 6.11 0.66 9.52
C LEU A 220 7.24 1.15 10.46
N PRO A 221 7.55 0.44 11.57
CA PRO A 221 8.69 0.71 12.43
C PRO A 221 9.99 0.36 11.68
N ILE A 222 10.48 1.28 10.83
CA ILE A 222 11.61 1.03 9.93
C ILE A 222 12.90 0.71 10.66
N GLY A 223 13.07 1.17 11.90
CA GLY A 223 14.20 0.81 12.75
C GLY A 223 14.27 -0.67 13.13
N CYS A 224 13.16 -1.41 12.92
CA CYS A 224 13.09 -2.86 13.11
C CYS A 224 13.37 -3.64 11.81
N SER A 225 13.54 -2.97 10.68
CA SER A 225 13.76 -3.64 9.39
C SER A 225 15.14 -4.27 9.32
N ALA A 226 15.23 -5.46 8.71
CA ALA A 226 16.47 -6.17 8.52
C ALA A 226 17.50 -5.34 7.72
N THR A 227 17.04 -4.52 6.78
CA THR A 227 17.89 -3.62 5.99
C THR A 227 18.68 -2.66 6.88
N TYR A 228 17.99 -1.92 7.75
CA TYR A 228 18.66 -0.94 8.62
C TYR A 228 19.44 -1.58 9.76
N LEU A 229 18.93 -2.66 10.32
CA LEU A 229 19.66 -3.43 11.32
C LEU A 229 20.99 -3.97 10.76
N THR A 230 21.02 -4.36 9.49
CA THR A 230 22.25 -4.80 8.79
C THR A 230 23.15 -3.60 8.45
N MET A 231 22.58 -2.51 7.93
CA MET A 231 23.33 -1.31 7.53
C MET A 231 24.08 -0.67 8.72
N PHE A 232 23.45 -0.64 9.88
CA PHE A 232 24.01 -0.02 11.09
C PHE A 232 24.65 -1.02 12.06
N TYR A 233 24.79 -2.29 11.66
CA TYR A 233 25.39 -3.32 12.52
C TYR A 233 26.79 -2.93 12.99
N GLY A 234 27.01 -3.03 14.31
CA GLY A 234 28.29 -2.65 14.93
C GLY A 234 28.60 -1.15 14.94
N SER A 235 27.67 -0.32 14.48
CA SER A 235 27.83 1.14 14.51
C SER A 235 27.53 1.71 15.89
N ASN A 236 28.47 2.52 16.42
CA ASN A 236 28.24 3.30 17.63
C ASN A 236 27.39 4.56 17.40
N LYS A 237 26.92 4.80 16.15
CA LYS A 237 26.17 6.00 15.76
C LYS A 237 24.68 5.88 16.03
N VAL A 238 24.18 4.69 16.31
CA VAL A 238 22.75 4.45 16.54
C VAL A 238 22.51 3.81 17.91
N LYS A 239 21.35 4.09 18.49
CA LYS A 239 20.89 3.47 19.73
C LYS A 239 19.84 2.40 19.40
N TYR A 240 19.96 1.27 20.06
CA TYR A 240 19.01 0.17 19.96
C TYR A 240 18.06 0.17 21.15
N ASP A 241 16.80 -0.12 20.88
CA ASP A 241 15.79 -0.34 21.92
C ASP A 241 16.07 -1.67 22.64
N ASN A 242 16.03 -1.67 23.96
CA ASN A 242 16.42 -2.84 24.76
C ASN A 242 15.41 -3.99 24.67
N ALA A 243 14.13 -3.70 24.41
CA ALA A 243 13.08 -4.71 24.39
C ALA A 243 12.99 -5.39 23.00
N THR A 244 13.13 -4.61 21.92
CA THR A 244 12.92 -5.06 20.55
C THR A 244 14.20 -5.23 19.75
N GLY A 245 15.31 -4.59 20.16
CA GLY A 245 16.54 -4.52 19.38
C GLY A 245 16.45 -3.59 18.15
N CYS A 246 15.37 -2.87 17.97
CA CYS A 246 15.17 -1.94 16.86
C CYS A 246 15.97 -0.64 17.03
N ILE A 247 16.33 0.03 15.93
CA ILE A 247 17.04 1.31 15.96
C ILE A 247 16.06 2.42 16.37
N THR A 248 16.28 3.00 17.55
CA THR A 248 15.35 3.95 18.18
C THR A 248 15.12 5.21 17.33
N GLN A 249 16.18 5.78 16.73
CA GLN A 249 16.05 7.01 15.93
C GLN A 249 15.18 6.80 14.68
N LEU A 250 15.33 5.65 14.01
CA LEU A 250 14.55 5.34 12.82
C LEU A 250 13.08 5.05 13.15
N ASN A 251 12.80 4.46 14.31
CA ASN A 251 11.42 4.30 14.77
C ASN A 251 10.78 5.65 15.11
N LYS A 252 11.49 6.54 15.80
CA LYS A 252 11.03 7.91 16.07
C LYS A 252 10.77 8.69 14.79
N PHE A 253 11.60 8.51 13.77
CA PHE A 253 11.38 9.10 12.46
C PHE A 253 10.08 8.60 11.82
N ALA A 254 9.82 7.27 11.85
CA ALA A 254 8.57 6.71 11.36
C ALA A 254 7.35 7.21 12.16
N GLU A 255 7.47 7.34 13.48
CA GLU A 255 6.44 7.93 14.34
C GLU A 255 6.14 9.38 13.96
N TYR A 256 7.18 10.19 13.71
CA TYR A 256 7.02 11.59 13.26
C TYR A 256 6.25 11.67 11.94
N HIS A 257 6.62 10.86 10.93
CA HIS A 257 5.85 10.78 9.68
C HIS A 257 4.38 10.44 9.96
N ASN A 258 4.13 9.42 10.79
CA ASN A 258 2.79 8.95 11.11
C ASN A 258 1.94 10.00 11.84
N GLU A 259 2.54 10.78 12.72
CA GLU A 259 1.88 11.90 13.40
C GLU A 259 1.48 13.00 12.41
N GLN A 260 2.40 13.40 11.52
CA GLN A 260 2.11 14.40 10.48
C GLN A 260 0.98 13.91 9.55
N LEU A 261 1.02 12.64 9.14
CA LEU A 261 -0.03 12.05 8.32
C LEU A 261 -1.39 12.08 9.02
N LYS A 262 -1.46 11.64 10.27
CA LYS A 262 -2.70 11.66 11.07
C LYS A 262 -3.29 13.07 11.20
N MET A 263 -2.43 14.07 11.45
CA MET A 263 -2.86 15.48 11.55
C MET A 263 -3.51 15.97 10.25
N GLU A 264 -2.90 15.67 9.11
CA GLU A 264 -3.45 16.07 7.81
C GLU A 264 -4.71 15.28 7.43
N LEU A 265 -4.78 13.97 7.75
CA LEU A 265 -5.99 13.18 7.55
C LEU A 265 -7.19 13.70 8.37
N ASN A 266 -6.94 14.23 9.58
CA ASN A 266 -8.00 14.85 10.38
C ASN A 266 -8.57 16.10 9.69
N LYS A 267 -7.71 16.93 9.08
CA LYS A 267 -8.18 18.10 8.30
C LYS A 267 -9.04 17.68 7.10
N ILE A 268 -8.66 16.61 6.39
CA ILE A 268 -9.47 16.10 5.27
C ILE A 268 -10.84 15.63 5.78
N ARG A 269 -10.90 14.92 6.91
CA ARG A 269 -12.18 14.48 7.51
C ARG A 269 -13.11 15.64 7.88
N GLU A 270 -12.54 16.78 8.31
CA GLU A 270 -13.32 17.99 8.59
C GLU A 270 -13.89 18.64 7.32
N VAL A 271 -13.15 18.58 6.21
CA VAL A 271 -13.56 19.16 4.90
C VAL A 271 -14.51 18.22 4.15
N HIS A 272 -14.34 16.90 4.29
CA HIS A 272 -15.12 15.86 3.61
C HIS A 272 -15.78 14.90 4.61
N PRO A 273 -16.78 15.38 5.39
CA PRO A 273 -17.44 14.57 6.40
C PRO A 273 -18.25 13.39 5.83
N GLU A 274 -18.57 13.43 4.52
CA GLU A 274 -19.25 12.37 3.78
C GLU A 274 -18.31 11.20 3.39
N VAL A 275 -16.98 11.40 3.46
CA VAL A 275 -15.99 10.41 3.07
C VAL A 275 -15.43 9.68 4.29
N THR A 276 -15.40 8.37 4.23
CA THR A 276 -14.79 7.54 5.27
C THR A 276 -13.29 7.41 5.05
N ILE A 277 -12.50 8.05 5.90
CA ILE A 277 -11.03 7.99 5.84
C ILE A 277 -10.53 7.20 7.04
N ILE A 278 -9.93 6.05 6.78
CA ILE A 278 -9.40 5.12 7.79
C ILE A 278 -7.88 5.22 7.82
N TYR A 279 -7.31 5.62 8.96
CA TYR A 279 -5.88 5.47 9.19
C TYR A 279 -5.60 4.01 9.62
N ALA A 280 -4.81 3.28 8.83
CA ALA A 280 -4.40 1.93 9.18
C ALA A 280 -3.06 1.97 9.93
N ASP A 281 -3.10 1.60 11.21
CA ASP A 281 -1.94 1.69 12.10
C ASP A 281 -0.98 0.50 11.92
N TYR A 282 -0.27 0.49 10.77
CA TYR A 282 0.72 -0.54 10.47
C TYR A 282 1.91 -0.52 11.44
N TYR A 283 2.25 0.67 11.98
CA TYR A 283 3.32 0.81 12.95
C TYR A 283 3.06 -0.01 14.20
N ASN A 284 1.96 0.26 14.88
CA ASN A 284 1.63 -0.44 16.12
C ASN A 284 1.30 -1.91 15.90
N ALA A 285 0.67 -2.26 14.78
CA ALA A 285 0.41 -3.66 14.42
C ALA A 285 1.73 -4.45 14.28
N ALA A 286 2.72 -3.90 13.59
CA ALA A 286 4.04 -4.52 13.47
C ALA A 286 4.80 -4.54 14.80
N MET A 287 4.74 -3.45 15.60
CA MET A 287 5.38 -3.39 16.91
C MET A 287 4.85 -4.45 17.88
N GLN A 288 3.57 -4.81 17.80
CA GLN A 288 3.03 -5.92 18.60
C GLN A 288 3.73 -7.26 18.30
N VAL A 289 4.05 -7.51 17.02
CA VAL A 289 4.79 -8.71 16.60
C VAL A 289 6.22 -8.68 17.14
N PHE A 290 6.90 -7.54 17.05
CA PHE A 290 8.28 -7.39 17.56
C PHE A 290 8.37 -7.49 19.08
N LEU A 291 7.39 -6.97 19.82
CA LEU A 291 7.33 -7.05 21.28
C LEU A 291 6.91 -8.42 21.81
N SER A 292 6.14 -9.18 21.05
CA SER A 292 5.59 -10.46 21.49
C SER A 292 5.59 -11.53 20.38
N PRO A 293 6.76 -11.86 19.80
CA PRO A 293 6.86 -12.72 18.63
C PRO A 293 6.23 -14.11 18.83
N HIS A 294 6.37 -14.69 20.02
CA HIS A 294 5.78 -16.00 20.34
C HIS A 294 4.25 -16.03 20.24
N LYS A 295 3.57 -14.91 20.55
CA LYS A 295 2.12 -14.78 20.45
C LYS A 295 1.63 -14.90 19.00
N TYR A 296 2.47 -14.55 18.04
CA TYR A 296 2.17 -14.52 16.61
C TYR A 296 2.83 -15.67 15.83
N GLY A 297 3.27 -16.73 16.53
CA GLY A 297 3.85 -17.93 15.91
C GLY A 297 5.25 -17.73 15.33
N THR A 298 5.90 -16.63 15.63
CA THR A 298 7.26 -16.32 15.18
C THR A 298 8.28 -16.69 16.27
N TRP A 299 8.74 -17.94 16.26
CA TRP A 299 9.62 -18.48 17.33
C TRP A 299 11.05 -17.90 17.31
N HIS A 300 11.46 -17.23 16.25
CA HIS A 300 12.84 -16.81 16.01
C HIS A 300 13.01 -15.41 15.38
N ILE A 301 12.19 -14.41 15.76
CA ILE A 301 12.61 -13.03 15.48
C ILE A 301 13.61 -12.62 16.59
N HIS A 302 14.69 -13.37 16.76
CA HIS A 302 15.92 -12.85 17.34
C HIS A 302 16.74 -12.29 16.17
N PHE A 303 16.66 -10.99 15.97
CA PHE A 303 17.52 -10.26 15.03
C PHE A 303 19.02 -10.52 15.24
N ARG A 304 19.42 -11.12 16.35
CA ARG A 304 20.78 -11.63 16.60
C ARG A 304 21.20 -12.77 15.66
N HIS A 305 20.26 -13.50 15.01
CA HIS A 305 20.60 -14.68 14.19
C HIS A 305 20.68 -14.41 12.69
N VAL A 306 20.24 -13.24 12.20
CA VAL A 306 20.45 -12.85 10.79
C VAL A 306 21.95 -12.69 10.47
N TYR A 307 22.77 -12.55 11.51
CA TYR A 307 24.23 -12.33 11.41
C TYR A 307 25.07 -13.61 11.51
N SER A 308 24.50 -14.76 11.89
CA SER A 308 25.25 -16.01 12.03
C SER A 308 25.39 -16.83 10.73
N LEU A 309 24.75 -16.39 9.64
CA LEU A 309 24.81 -17.08 8.34
C LEU A 309 25.92 -16.56 7.42
N ARG A 310 26.85 -15.74 7.93
CA ARG A 310 28.12 -15.39 7.30
C ARG A 310 29.28 -15.87 8.19
N GLY A 311 29.46 -17.18 8.27
CA GLY A 311 30.64 -17.88 8.70
C GLY A 311 31.05 -18.83 7.61
#